data_9470b3b0d1ea6fa6505d252a593904d4
#
_entry.id   9470b3b0d1ea6fa6505d252a593904d4
#
_cell.length_a   1.000
_cell.length_b   1.000
_cell.length_c   1.000
_cell.angle_alpha   90.00
_cell.angle_beta   90.00
_cell.angle_gamma   90.00
#
_symmetry.space_group_name_H-M   'P 1'
#
loop_
_entity.id
_entity.type
_entity.pdbx_description
1 polymer ?
#
loop_
_entity_poly.entity_id
_entity_poly.type
_entity_poly.pdbx_seq_one_letter_code
_entity_poly.pdbx_strand_id
1 'polypeptide(L)'
;GSAIGGFQFNVDGGATVNGGAGGDAAAAGFVVQGAGTTVLGFSFTGSSVPAGCGTLTELTLSGDATGLSGMVFSDPSGSAFDVSYYSGGSAGVATVQIVHNSASPTVDIYLDGAIAVEEFAYRTATGLLDLPTSFTVGIAPAGGDVIAEFPFELEDGGEYVVVATGLLGDTTTPFDLAAAGTTFGASSSDVVGLEVYHGSTDAPAVDIWANGSPLLTSFSYGDFSGFVEVPAVDYTLGVAPAGGDIIAEFTAPLSGLGGGSAVVFASGFLSGDD
;
A
#
# COMPACT_ATOMS: atom_id res chain seq x y z
N GLY A 1 3.93 0.97 23.20
CA GLY A 1 3.96 -0.41 23.69
C GLY A 1 4.23 -0.48 25.18
N SER A 2 3.95 -1.64 25.80
CA SER A 2 4.18 -1.88 27.23
C SER A 2 5.41 -2.77 27.42
N ALA A 3 6.13 -2.61 28.54
CA ALA A 3 7.21 -3.53 28.88
C ALA A 3 6.64 -4.92 29.23
N ILE A 4 7.36 -5.99 28.85
CA ILE A 4 6.94 -7.37 29.07
C ILE A 4 7.61 -7.89 30.36
N GLY A 5 6.81 -8.31 31.34
CA GLY A 5 7.24 -8.95 32.58
C GLY A 5 7.27 -10.49 32.49
N GLY A 6 6.47 -11.06 31.61
CA GLY A 6 6.44 -12.49 31.32
C GLY A 6 5.60 -12.80 30.10
N PHE A 7 5.86 -13.93 29.46
CA PHE A 7 5.08 -14.38 28.30
C PHE A 7 4.95 -15.89 28.21
N GLN A 8 3.84 -16.33 27.64
CA GLN A 8 3.57 -17.70 27.26
C GLN A 8 2.87 -17.73 25.90
N PHE A 9 3.17 -18.72 25.09
CA PHE A 9 2.43 -19.02 23.86
C PHE A 9 2.67 -20.47 23.41
N ASN A 10 1.86 -20.95 22.49
CA ASN A 10 2.03 -22.25 21.85
C ASN A 10 2.51 -22.06 20.40
N VAL A 11 3.33 -22.97 19.92
CA VAL A 11 3.74 -23.09 18.52
C VAL A 11 2.82 -24.08 17.84
N ASP A 12 2.15 -23.66 16.77
CA ASP A 12 1.21 -24.46 16.00
C ASP A 12 1.91 -25.20 14.84
N GLY A 13 1.21 -26.15 14.17
CA GLY A 13 1.75 -26.90 13.04
C GLY A 13 2.38 -28.25 13.41
N GLY A 14 2.31 -28.65 14.68
CA GLY A 14 2.89 -29.92 15.14
C GLY A 14 4.39 -29.85 15.43
N ALA A 15 4.98 -28.67 15.43
CA ALA A 15 6.35 -28.46 15.83
C ALA A 15 6.55 -28.69 17.33
N THR A 16 7.71 -29.23 17.72
CA THR A 16 8.12 -29.37 19.11
C THR A 16 9.21 -28.37 19.43
N VAL A 17 9.04 -27.61 20.53
CA VAL A 17 10.02 -26.64 20.99
C VAL A 17 11.12 -27.34 21.77
N ASN A 18 12.34 -27.28 21.28
CA ASN A 18 13.54 -27.89 21.92
C ASN A 18 14.30 -26.87 22.80
N GLY A 19 14.00 -25.59 22.67
CA GLY A 19 14.61 -24.51 23.46
C GLY A 19 14.33 -23.14 22.88
N GLY A 20 14.60 -22.10 23.68
CA GLY A 20 14.55 -20.71 23.28
C GLY A 20 15.76 -19.95 23.79
N ALA A 21 16.31 -19.07 22.97
CA ALA A 21 17.46 -18.21 23.30
C ALA A 21 17.46 -16.96 22.42
N GLY A 22 18.36 -16.01 22.74
CA GLY A 22 18.51 -14.81 21.92
C GLY A 22 17.38 -13.79 22.09
N GLY A 23 17.43 -12.79 21.24
CA GLY A 23 16.46 -11.68 21.22
C GLY A 23 16.47 -10.81 22.47
N ASP A 24 15.45 -9.93 22.55
CA ASP A 24 15.28 -8.96 23.62
C ASP A 24 15.02 -9.62 24.96
N ALA A 25 14.41 -10.81 24.98
CA ALA A 25 14.20 -11.58 26.19
C ALA A 25 15.52 -12.01 26.82
N ALA A 26 16.44 -12.55 26.03
CA ALA A 26 17.78 -12.93 26.54
C ALA A 26 18.59 -11.70 26.97
N ALA A 27 18.52 -10.60 26.22
CA ALA A 27 19.16 -9.33 26.57
C ALA A 27 18.64 -8.76 27.89
N ALA A 28 17.35 -8.96 28.20
CA ALA A 28 16.73 -8.59 29.47
C ALA A 28 16.95 -9.60 30.62
N GLY A 29 17.70 -10.69 30.37
CA GLY A 29 17.95 -11.72 31.35
C GLY A 29 16.78 -12.69 31.62
N PHE A 30 15.90 -12.86 30.67
CA PHE A 30 14.83 -13.86 30.72
C PHE A 30 15.35 -15.26 30.47
N VAL A 31 14.73 -16.20 31.14
CA VAL A 31 14.84 -17.62 30.80
C VAL A 31 13.65 -18.00 29.92
N VAL A 32 13.96 -18.53 28.74
CA VAL A 32 12.93 -19.03 27.79
C VAL A 32 13.02 -20.54 27.76
N GLN A 33 11.90 -21.21 28.07
CA GLN A 33 11.80 -22.67 28.11
C GLN A 33 10.68 -23.14 27.19
N GLY A 34 10.92 -24.29 26.53
CA GLY A 34 9.93 -25.00 25.73
C GLY A 34 9.59 -26.36 26.32
N ALA A 35 8.31 -26.71 26.26
CA ALA A 35 7.82 -28.05 26.64
C ALA A 35 6.71 -28.47 25.66
N GLY A 36 7.01 -29.40 24.77
CA GLY A 36 6.09 -29.77 23.69
C GLY A 36 5.91 -28.63 22.75
N THR A 37 4.70 -28.11 22.64
CA THR A 37 4.40 -26.90 21.81
C THR A 37 4.46 -25.61 22.60
N THR A 38 4.51 -25.64 23.93
CA THR A 38 4.39 -24.46 24.79
C THR A 38 5.76 -23.82 25.04
N VAL A 39 5.82 -22.50 24.88
CA VAL A 39 6.95 -21.63 25.23
C VAL A 39 6.57 -20.80 26.44
N LEU A 40 7.49 -20.69 27.42
CA LEU A 40 7.35 -19.86 28.59
C LEU A 40 8.61 -18.99 28.75
N GLY A 41 8.42 -17.69 28.85
CA GLY A 41 9.50 -16.71 29.11
C GLY A 41 9.25 -15.93 30.38
N PHE A 42 10.25 -15.91 31.29
CA PHE A 42 10.17 -15.20 32.56
C PHE A 42 11.53 -14.81 33.09
N SER A 43 11.56 -13.89 34.02
CA SER A 43 12.78 -13.45 34.71
C SER A 43 12.73 -13.83 36.20
N PHE A 44 13.79 -14.47 36.69
CA PHE A 44 13.95 -14.74 38.14
C PHE A 44 14.35 -13.49 38.94
N THR A 45 14.84 -12.47 38.28
CA THR A 45 15.32 -11.22 38.91
C THR A 45 14.29 -10.11 38.87
N GLY A 46 13.11 -10.35 38.27
CA GLY A 46 12.09 -9.32 38.07
C GLY A 46 12.42 -8.32 36.97
N SER A 47 13.36 -8.65 36.08
CA SER A 47 13.64 -7.83 34.90
C SER A 47 12.47 -7.87 33.93
N SER A 48 12.38 -6.88 33.06
CA SER A 48 11.37 -6.81 32.00
C SER A 48 12.02 -6.51 30.64
N VAL A 49 11.40 -7.01 29.58
CA VAL A 49 11.76 -6.62 28.22
C VAL A 49 11.18 -5.23 27.98
N PRO A 50 11.99 -4.25 27.59
CA PRO A 50 11.50 -2.89 27.31
C PRO A 50 10.47 -2.87 26.18
N ALA A 51 9.57 -1.89 26.19
CA ALA A 51 8.72 -1.60 25.03
C ALA A 51 9.59 -1.24 23.82
N GLY A 52 9.28 -1.83 22.67
CA GLY A 52 10.04 -1.63 21.42
C GLY A 52 9.56 -2.57 20.33
N CYS A 53 10.30 -2.55 19.23
CA CYS A 53 10.18 -3.50 18.13
C CYS A 53 11.46 -4.32 18.05
N GLY A 54 11.37 -5.61 17.78
CA GLY A 54 12.53 -6.48 17.66
C GLY A 54 12.17 -7.96 17.78
N THR A 55 13.19 -8.81 17.72
CA THR A 55 13.04 -10.24 17.96
C THR A 55 12.92 -10.50 19.46
N LEU A 56 11.77 -10.94 19.94
CA LEU A 56 11.57 -11.24 21.35
C LEU A 56 12.46 -12.42 21.81
N THR A 57 12.44 -13.53 21.05
CA THR A 57 13.27 -14.71 21.30
C THR A 57 13.36 -15.57 20.05
N GLU A 58 14.43 -16.35 19.95
CA GLU A 58 14.61 -17.35 18.90
C GLU A 58 14.31 -18.74 19.46
N LEU A 59 13.58 -19.56 18.71
CA LEU A 59 13.21 -20.92 19.10
C LEU A 59 13.95 -21.94 18.26
N THR A 60 14.40 -23.00 18.93
CA THR A 60 14.86 -24.22 18.25
C THR A 60 13.71 -25.19 18.19
N LEU A 61 13.29 -25.56 16.98
CA LEU A 61 12.14 -26.42 16.73
C LEU A 61 12.53 -27.74 16.09
N SER A 62 11.73 -28.78 16.33
CA SER A 62 11.68 -30.01 15.52
C SER A 62 10.31 -30.05 14.84
N GLY A 63 10.30 -30.08 13.50
CA GLY A 63 9.10 -29.95 12.68
C GLY A 63 8.81 -28.53 12.26
N ASP A 64 7.81 -28.35 11.40
CA ASP A 64 7.42 -27.06 10.82
C ASP A 64 6.41 -26.36 11.71
N ALA A 65 6.65 -25.09 12.00
CA ALA A 65 5.72 -24.22 12.70
C ALA A 65 4.82 -23.50 11.66
N THR A 66 3.51 -23.47 11.93
CA THR A 66 2.53 -22.77 11.07
C THR A 66 1.96 -21.52 11.71
N GLY A 67 2.23 -21.28 13.01
CA GLY A 67 1.72 -20.11 13.70
C GLY A 67 1.96 -20.17 15.21
N LEU A 68 1.37 -19.20 15.90
CA LEU A 68 1.36 -19.10 17.36
C LEU A 68 -0.07 -18.98 17.86
N SER A 69 -0.38 -19.64 18.99
CA SER A 69 -1.67 -19.57 19.65
C SER A 69 -1.55 -19.51 21.17
N GLY A 70 -2.65 -19.28 21.87
CA GLY A 70 -2.69 -19.26 23.33
C GLY A 70 -1.74 -18.26 23.97
N MET A 71 -1.54 -17.11 23.31
CA MET A 71 -0.62 -16.08 23.77
C MET A 71 -1.13 -15.39 25.01
N VAL A 72 -0.29 -15.33 26.03
CA VAL A 72 -0.50 -14.56 27.26
C VAL A 72 0.76 -13.77 27.54
N PHE A 73 0.62 -12.47 27.57
CA PHE A 73 1.71 -11.55 27.93
C PHE A 73 1.30 -10.75 29.15
N SER A 74 2.24 -10.48 30.03
CA SER A 74 2.00 -9.66 31.19
C SER A 74 3.00 -8.51 31.30
N ASP A 75 2.57 -7.44 31.91
CA ASP A 75 3.44 -6.36 32.33
C ASP A 75 4.31 -6.75 33.53
N PRO A 76 5.28 -5.89 33.97
CA PRO A 76 6.11 -6.17 35.13
C PRO A 76 5.35 -6.29 36.46
N SER A 77 4.09 -5.85 36.52
CA SER A 77 3.20 -6.02 37.69
C SER A 77 2.42 -7.35 37.65
N GLY A 78 2.52 -8.11 36.58
CA GLY A 78 1.81 -9.38 36.39
C GLY A 78 0.41 -9.22 35.78
N SER A 79 0.01 -8.02 35.37
CA SER A 79 -1.27 -7.79 34.70
C SER A 79 -1.15 -8.19 33.24
N ALA A 80 -2.07 -9.05 32.76
CA ALA A 80 -2.10 -9.44 31.36
C ALA A 80 -2.53 -8.26 30.49
N PHE A 81 -1.96 -8.19 29.28
CA PHE A 81 -2.38 -7.24 28.24
C PHE A 81 -2.70 -7.97 26.94
N ASP A 82 -3.56 -7.37 26.15
CA ASP A 82 -3.98 -7.94 24.87
C ASP A 82 -2.81 -7.98 23.90
N VAL A 83 -2.63 -9.14 23.27
CA VAL A 83 -1.68 -9.37 22.18
C VAL A 83 -2.41 -10.06 21.05
N SER A 84 -2.11 -9.67 19.84
CA SER A 84 -2.56 -10.36 18.63
C SER A 84 -1.36 -11.01 17.95
N TYR A 85 -1.55 -12.23 17.47
CA TYR A 85 -0.61 -12.88 16.58
C TYR A 85 -0.92 -12.42 15.17
N TYR A 86 0.02 -11.74 14.56
CA TYR A 86 0.02 -11.59 13.14
C TYR A 86 0.55 -12.89 12.55
N SER A 87 -0.33 -13.72 12.00
CA SER A 87 0.09 -14.88 11.23
C SER A 87 0.76 -14.33 9.97
N GLY A 88 2.04 -14.11 10.05
CA GLY A 88 2.85 -13.91 8.86
C GLY A 88 2.77 -15.15 7.97
N GLY A 89 1.63 -15.38 7.36
CA GLY A 89 1.64 -15.99 6.04
C GLY A 89 2.65 -15.17 5.28
N SER A 90 3.48 -15.76 4.41
CA SER A 90 4.40 -14.97 3.60
C SER A 90 3.61 -13.74 3.18
N ALA A 91 4.03 -12.56 3.65
CA ALA A 91 3.26 -11.36 3.40
C ALA A 91 3.00 -11.39 1.91
N GLY A 92 1.72 -11.56 1.53
CA GLY A 92 1.36 -11.60 0.14
C GLY A 92 2.01 -10.37 -0.45
N VAL A 93 2.44 -10.43 -1.66
CA VAL A 93 3.08 -9.32 -2.34
C VAL A 93 2.13 -8.82 -3.41
N ALA A 94 1.84 -7.53 -3.37
CA ALA A 94 1.13 -6.84 -4.43
C ALA A 94 2.10 -5.92 -5.18
N THR A 95 1.97 -5.81 -6.48
CA THR A 95 2.73 -4.87 -7.29
C THR A 95 1.97 -3.55 -7.40
N VAL A 96 2.58 -2.46 -6.97
CA VAL A 96 1.94 -1.15 -6.85
C VAL A 96 2.72 -0.10 -7.63
N GLN A 97 2.02 0.74 -8.38
CA GLN A 97 2.55 1.99 -8.90
C GLN A 97 1.87 3.16 -8.20
N ILE A 98 2.65 4.10 -7.66
CA ILE A 98 2.12 5.31 -7.02
C ILE A 98 2.27 6.48 -7.98
N VAL A 99 1.21 7.27 -8.13
CA VAL A 99 1.17 8.45 -9.00
C VAL A 99 0.80 9.67 -8.18
N HIS A 100 1.54 10.76 -8.34
CA HIS A 100 1.22 12.04 -7.70
C HIS A 100 0.39 12.92 -8.63
N ASN A 101 -0.93 12.92 -8.42
CA ASN A 101 -1.88 13.75 -9.17
C ASN A 101 -2.56 14.84 -8.31
N SER A 102 -2.02 15.16 -7.15
CA SER A 102 -2.41 16.32 -6.34
C SER A 102 -1.48 17.49 -6.66
N ALA A 103 -2.03 18.63 -7.04
CA ALA A 103 -1.26 19.75 -7.61
C ALA A 103 -0.21 20.36 -6.66
N SER A 104 -0.41 20.24 -5.35
CA SER A 104 0.49 20.79 -4.33
C SER A 104 0.24 20.13 -2.98
N PRO A 105 1.26 19.95 -2.14
CA PRO A 105 2.70 20.21 -2.33
C PRO A 105 3.45 19.02 -2.96
N THR A 106 4.75 19.17 -3.26
CA THR A 106 5.69 18.04 -3.38
C THR A 106 5.73 17.32 -2.04
N VAL A 107 5.69 15.97 -2.04
CA VAL A 107 5.55 15.17 -0.84
C VAL A 107 6.68 14.15 -0.68
N ASP A 108 6.90 13.73 0.56
CA ASP A 108 7.65 12.52 0.88
C ASP A 108 6.66 11.39 1.19
N ILE A 109 6.92 10.19 0.68
CA ILE A 109 6.11 8.99 0.91
C ILE A 109 6.81 8.10 1.92
N TYR A 110 6.09 7.71 2.95
CA TYR A 110 6.51 6.76 3.95
C TYR A 110 5.72 5.45 3.79
N LEU A 111 6.38 4.32 3.97
CA LEU A 111 5.78 3.00 4.05
C LEU A 111 6.06 2.43 5.44
N ASP A 112 5.02 2.15 6.20
CA ASP A 112 5.09 1.67 7.60
C ASP A 112 6.04 2.51 8.48
N GLY A 113 6.01 3.83 8.27
CA GLY A 113 6.81 4.81 8.99
C GLY A 113 8.25 4.97 8.51
N ALA A 114 8.70 4.21 7.51
CA ALA A 114 9.99 4.39 6.86
C ALA A 114 9.85 5.20 5.56
N ILE A 115 10.77 6.14 5.32
CA ILE A 115 10.75 6.92 4.08
C ILE A 115 11.04 6.02 2.88
N ALA A 116 10.16 6.06 1.88
CA ALA A 116 10.24 5.24 0.67
C ALA A 116 10.54 6.07 -0.58
N VAL A 117 9.96 7.27 -0.69
CA VAL A 117 10.20 8.19 -1.80
C VAL A 117 10.32 9.61 -1.24
N GLU A 118 11.40 10.30 -1.57
CA GLU A 118 11.63 11.69 -1.20
C GLU A 118 11.31 12.62 -2.40
N GLU A 119 10.85 13.82 -2.08
CA GLU A 119 10.59 14.89 -3.07
C GLU A 119 9.72 14.44 -4.26
N PHE A 120 8.69 13.64 -3.97
CA PHE A 120 7.78 13.13 -5.00
C PHE A 120 6.91 14.28 -5.53
N ALA A 121 7.22 14.70 -6.75
CA ALA A 121 6.63 15.89 -7.34
C ALA A 121 5.30 15.59 -8.05
N TYR A 122 4.44 16.60 -8.15
CA TYR A 122 3.23 16.56 -8.97
C TYR A 122 3.50 16.10 -10.41
N ARG A 123 2.60 15.26 -10.95
CA ARG A 123 2.71 14.64 -12.29
C ARG A 123 3.91 13.69 -12.45
N THR A 124 4.35 13.07 -11.35
CA THR A 124 5.33 11.99 -11.38
C THR A 124 4.71 10.67 -10.93
N ALA A 125 5.35 9.57 -11.31
CA ALA A 125 4.98 8.22 -10.89
C ALA A 125 6.23 7.47 -10.42
N THR A 126 6.04 6.53 -9.49
CA THR A 126 7.09 5.58 -9.12
C THR A 126 7.30 4.56 -10.24
N GLY A 127 8.39 3.78 -10.16
CA GLY A 127 8.43 2.47 -10.80
C GLY A 127 7.41 1.52 -10.16
N LEU A 128 7.35 0.29 -10.65
CA LEU A 128 6.58 -0.77 -9.99
C LEU A 128 7.28 -1.16 -8.69
N LEU A 129 6.53 -1.20 -7.60
CA LEU A 129 6.98 -1.53 -6.26
C LEU A 129 6.30 -2.81 -5.80
N ASP A 130 7.09 -3.78 -5.36
CA ASP A 130 6.55 -4.96 -4.70
C ASP A 130 6.40 -4.67 -3.21
N LEU A 131 5.15 -4.55 -2.75
CA LEU A 131 4.80 -4.18 -1.38
C LEU A 131 4.08 -5.35 -0.68
N PRO A 132 4.20 -5.47 0.66
CA PRO A 132 3.34 -6.37 1.42
C PRO A 132 1.86 -6.09 1.12
N THR A 133 0.99 -7.10 1.23
CA THR A 133 -0.46 -6.89 1.01
C THR A 133 -1.14 -6.02 2.07
N SER A 134 -0.51 -5.84 3.24
CA SER A 134 -0.97 -4.94 4.30
C SER A 134 0.15 -3.98 4.67
N PHE A 135 -0.07 -2.69 4.50
CA PHE A 135 0.87 -1.62 4.80
C PHE A 135 0.16 -0.28 4.99
N THR A 136 0.86 0.68 5.56
CA THR A 136 0.38 2.05 5.74
C THR A 136 1.23 3.02 4.93
N VAL A 137 0.58 3.84 4.10
CA VAL A 137 1.22 4.96 3.39
C VAL A 137 1.10 6.21 4.25
N GLY A 138 2.24 6.75 4.68
CA GLY A 138 2.32 8.07 5.30
C GLY A 138 2.70 9.13 4.25
N ILE A 139 2.05 10.29 4.31
CA ILE A 139 2.33 11.44 3.44
C ILE A 139 2.83 12.61 4.27
N ALA A 140 3.97 13.17 3.87
CA ALA A 140 4.52 14.39 4.44
C ALA A 140 4.77 15.43 3.34
N PRO A 141 4.64 16.73 3.58
CA PRO A 141 5.26 17.73 2.72
C PRO A 141 6.78 17.49 2.69
N ALA A 142 7.42 17.70 1.54
CA ALA A 142 8.84 17.41 1.37
C ALA A 142 9.69 18.01 2.50
N GLY A 143 10.43 17.17 3.22
CA GLY A 143 11.23 17.52 4.39
C GLY A 143 10.45 17.88 5.66
N GLY A 144 9.14 17.60 5.70
CA GLY A 144 8.24 17.85 6.84
C GLY A 144 7.87 16.59 7.61
N ASP A 145 6.96 16.75 8.57
CA ASP A 145 6.39 15.64 9.34
C ASP A 145 5.22 15.00 8.57
N VAL A 146 4.96 13.70 8.83
CA VAL A 146 3.79 12.98 8.29
C VAL A 146 2.50 13.67 8.77
N ILE A 147 1.65 14.05 7.82
CA ILE A 147 0.39 14.78 8.07
C ILE A 147 -0.85 13.93 7.81
N ALA A 148 -0.71 12.82 7.09
CA ALA A 148 -1.79 11.88 6.81
C ALA A 148 -1.25 10.47 6.68
N GLU A 149 -2.05 9.48 7.09
CA GLU A 149 -1.74 8.05 7.00
C GLU A 149 -2.93 7.31 6.39
N PHE A 150 -2.64 6.42 5.45
CA PHE A 150 -3.62 5.65 4.69
C PHE A 150 -3.28 4.16 4.79
N PRO A 151 -4.08 3.34 5.51
CA PRO A 151 -3.88 1.90 5.54
C PRO A 151 -4.37 1.25 4.25
N PHE A 152 -3.61 0.30 3.73
CA PHE A 152 -3.95 -0.50 2.56
C PHE A 152 -3.99 -1.98 2.92
N GLU A 153 -5.02 -2.66 2.39
CA GLU A 153 -5.16 -4.10 2.39
C GLU A 153 -5.38 -4.54 0.94
N LEU A 154 -4.38 -5.18 0.35
CA LEU A 154 -4.36 -5.60 -1.05
C LEU A 154 -4.41 -7.12 -1.17
N GLU A 155 -4.76 -7.64 -2.33
CA GLU A 155 -4.75 -9.08 -2.59
C GLU A 155 -3.35 -9.56 -2.97
N ASP A 156 -2.99 -10.78 -2.55
CA ASP A 156 -1.72 -11.43 -2.91
C ASP A 156 -1.64 -11.66 -4.41
N GLY A 157 -0.54 -11.23 -5.01
CA GLY A 157 -0.33 -11.24 -6.46
C GLY A 157 -1.15 -10.20 -7.22
N GLY A 158 -1.89 -9.31 -6.52
CA GLY A 158 -2.63 -8.22 -7.14
C GLY A 158 -1.71 -7.12 -7.68
N GLU A 159 -2.18 -6.42 -8.71
CA GLU A 159 -1.50 -5.27 -9.33
C GLU A 159 -2.38 -4.04 -9.19
N TYR A 160 -1.81 -2.91 -8.72
CA TYR A 160 -2.58 -1.72 -8.34
C TYR A 160 -1.92 -0.43 -8.77
N VAL A 161 -2.76 0.52 -9.19
CA VAL A 161 -2.39 1.94 -9.29
C VAL A 161 -2.95 2.67 -8.08
N VAL A 162 -2.08 3.40 -7.36
CA VAL A 162 -2.46 4.27 -6.24
C VAL A 162 -2.18 5.71 -6.66
N VAL A 163 -3.20 6.56 -6.57
CA VAL A 163 -3.14 7.95 -7.02
C VAL A 163 -3.30 8.88 -5.84
N ALA A 164 -2.29 9.70 -5.54
CA ALA A 164 -2.44 10.84 -4.65
C ALA A 164 -3.26 11.91 -5.40
N THR A 165 -4.44 12.20 -4.92
CA THR A 165 -5.45 13.04 -5.57
C THR A 165 -6.03 14.09 -4.61
N GLY A 166 -6.88 14.96 -5.10
CA GLY A 166 -7.46 16.04 -4.31
C GLY A 166 -6.46 17.14 -3.96
N LEU A 167 -6.85 17.99 -3.02
CA LEU A 167 -6.08 19.18 -2.62
C LEU A 167 -5.95 19.23 -1.11
N LEU A 168 -4.74 19.47 -0.63
CA LEU A 168 -4.49 19.63 0.80
C LEU A 168 -5.22 20.87 1.35
N GLY A 169 -6.09 20.64 2.35
CA GLY A 169 -6.89 21.71 2.98
C GLY A 169 -8.17 22.08 2.25
N ASP A 170 -8.46 21.51 1.07
CA ASP A 170 -9.75 21.66 0.42
C ASP A 170 -10.80 20.75 1.08
N THR A 171 -12.03 21.24 1.21
CA THR A 171 -13.13 20.49 1.84
C THR A 171 -14.08 19.84 0.84
N THR A 172 -14.00 20.23 -0.44
CA THR A 172 -14.83 19.71 -1.53
C THR A 172 -14.15 18.50 -2.18
N THR A 173 -12.86 18.62 -2.44
CA THR A 173 -11.99 17.58 -2.99
C THR A 173 -10.76 17.44 -2.11
N PRO A 174 -10.92 16.93 -0.87
CA PRO A 174 -9.80 16.80 0.08
C PRO A 174 -8.72 15.88 -0.49
N PHE A 175 -7.49 16.08 -0.04
CA PHE A 175 -6.39 15.18 -0.36
C PHE A 175 -6.70 13.76 0.09
N ASP A 176 -6.49 12.78 -0.80
CA ASP A 176 -6.75 11.37 -0.57
C ASP A 176 -5.82 10.49 -1.42
N LEU A 177 -5.75 9.19 -1.10
CA LEU A 177 -5.14 8.17 -1.92
C LEU A 177 -6.22 7.27 -2.52
N ALA A 178 -6.49 7.42 -3.81
CA ALA A 178 -7.38 6.54 -4.55
C ALA A 178 -6.60 5.34 -5.11
N ALA A 179 -7.16 4.14 -5.04
CA ALA A 179 -6.53 2.93 -5.56
C ALA A 179 -7.48 2.13 -6.45
N ALA A 180 -6.95 1.54 -7.50
CA ALA A 180 -7.67 0.61 -8.37
C ALA A 180 -6.79 -0.60 -8.71
N GLY A 181 -7.43 -1.77 -8.81
CA GLY A 181 -6.80 -2.96 -9.39
C GLY A 181 -6.62 -2.77 -10.90
N THR A 182 -5.46 -3.16 -11.41
CA THR A 182 -5.07 -3.02 -12.81
C THR A 182 -4.29 -4.25 -13.28
N THR A 183 -3.66 -4.18 -14.44
CA THR A 183 -2.66 -5.14 -14.90
C THR A 183 -1.51 -4.39 -15.56
N PHE A 184 -0.28 -4.66 -15.11
CA PHE A 184 0.93 -4.07 -15.67
C PHE A 184 1.44 -4.90 -16.85
N GLY A 185 0.66 -4.87 -17.94
CA GLY A 185 0.94 -5.61 -19.16
C GLY A 185 -0.28 -5.69 -20.05
N ALA A 186 -0.17 -6.43 -21.12
CA ALA A 186 -1.28 -6.76 -22.01
C ALA A 186 -1.17 -8.20 -22.54
N SER A 187 -2.27 -8.77 -23.00
CA SER A 187 -2.36 -10.17 -23.44
C SER A 187 -1.52 -10.50 -24.67
N SER A 188 -1.17 -9.50 -25.47
CA SER A 188 -0.32 -9.65 -26.68
C SER A 188 0.38 -8.35 -27.06
N SER A 189 1.37 -8.43 -27.94
CA SER A 189 2.08 -7.26 -28.49
C SER A 189 1.23 -6.37 -29.39
N ASP A 190 0.04 -6.78 -29.77
CA ASP A 190 -0.85 -6.03 -30.65
C ASP A 190 -1.80 -5.11 -29.88
N VAL A 191 -1.84 -5.24 -28.56
CA VAL A 191 -2.69 -4.47 -27.67
C VAL A 191 -1.89 -3.83 -26.54
N VAL A 192 -2.47 -2.80 -25.92
CA VAL A 192 -1.95 -2.11 -24.72
C VAL A 192 -3.02 -2.18 -23.64
N GLY A 193 -2.64 -2.56 -22.43
CA GLY A 193 -3.50 -2.41 -21.26
C GLY A 193 -3.68 -0.93 -20.92
N LEU A 194 -4.90 -0.49 -20.73
CA LEU A 194 -5.22 0.92 -20.48
C LEU A 194 -6.07 1.05 -19.23
N GLU A 195 -5.68 1.95 -18.36
CA GLU A 195 -6.47 2.47 -17.24
C GLU A 195 -6.58 3.98 -17.39
N VAL A 196 -7.77 4.54 -17.19
CA VAL A 196 -8.00 6.00 -17.22
C VAL A 196 -8.48 6.45 -15.84
N TYR A 197 -7.94 7.55 -15.34
CA TYR A 197 -8.34 8.17 -14.09
C TYR A 197 -8.73 9.63 -14.27
N HIS A 198 -9.89 10.04 -13.73
CA HIS A 198 -10.31 11.43 -13.74
C HIS A 198 -9.85 12.14 -12.47
N GLY A 199 -8.73 12.83 -12.55
CA GLY A 199 -8.10 13.48 -11.38
C GLY A 199 -8.13 15.02 -11.41
N SER A 200 -8.89 15.65 -12.31
CA SER A 200 -9.07 17.12 -12.32
C SER A 200 -10.20 17.49 -11.35
N THR A 201 -9.84 18.21 -10.28
CA THR A 201 -10.75 18.48 -9.14
C THR A 201 -11.86 19.50 -9.44
N ASP A 202 -11.65 20.38 -10.40
CA ASP A 202 -12.61 21.44 -10.79
C ASP A 202 -13.34 21.15 -12.11
N ALA A 203 -13.04 20.01 -12.76
CA ALA A 203 -13.72 19.59 -13.97
C ALA A 203 -15.02 18.83 -13.64
N PRO A 204 -16.12 19.09 -14.39
CA PRO A 204 -17.33 18.30 -14.27
C PRO A 204 -17.13 16.89 -14.82
N ALA A 205 -18.16 16.04 -14.74
CA ALA A 205 -18.17 14.77 -15.47
C ALA A 205 -17.91 14.99 -16.96
N VAL A 206 -17.05 14.14 -17.56
CA VAL A 206 -16.61 14.26 -18.94
C VAL A 206 -16.94 13.01 -19.75
N ASP A 207 -17.05 13.17 -21.05
CA ASP A 207 -17.01 12.08 -22.02
C ASP A 207 -15.63 12.07 -22.66
N ILE A 208 -15.02 10.89 -22.74
CA ILE A 208 -13.72 10.66 -23.39
C ILE A 208 -13.96 9.96 -24.72
N TRP A 209 -13.39 10.52 -25.77
CA TRP A 209 -13.47 10.02 -27.13
C TRP A 209 -12.12 9.52 -27.59
N ALA A 210 -12.07 8.42 -28.33
CA ALA A 210 -10.85 7.89 -28.94
C ALA A 210 -11.03 7.82 -30.44
N ASN A 211 -10.21 8.56 -31.22
CA ASN A 211 -10.31 8.64 -32.69
C ASN A 211 -11.73 8.96 -33.18
N GLY A 212 -12.44 9.85 -32.49
CA GLY A 212 -13.78 10.29 -32.85
C GLY A 212 -14.90 9.32 -32.46
N SER A 213 -14.61 8.26 -31.70
CA SER A 213 -15.61 7.34 -31.12
C SER A 213 -15.65 7.48 -29.61
N PRO A 214 -16.84 7.44 -28.95
CA PRO A 214 -16.92 7.51 -27.50
C PRO A 214 -16.23 6.29 -26.87
N LEU A 215 -15.36 6.56 -25.88
CA LEU A 215 -14.66 5.55 -25.10
C LEU A 215 -15.25 5.44 -23.68
N LEU A 216 -15.38 6.56 -22.98
CA LEU A 216 -15.99 6.67 -21.66
C LEU A 216 -17.05 7.77 -21.69
N THR A 217 -18.13 7.59 -20.93
CA THR A 217 -19.21 8.59 -20.85
C THR A 217 -19.55 8.86 -19.37
N SER A 218 -19.87 10.14 -19.08
CA SER A 218 -20.21 10.59 -17.74
C SER A 218 -19.15 10.23 -16.69
N PHE A 219 -17.87 10.30 -17.06
CA PHE A 219 -16.72 9.93 -16.26
C PHE A 219 -16.42 11.07 -15.30
N SER A 220 -16.58 10.82 -14.01
CA SER A 220 -16.55 11.83 -12.94
C SER A 220 -15.21 11.89 -12.23
N TYR A 221 -14.91 13.01 -11.57
CA TYR A 221 -13.75 13.12 -10.70
C TYR A 221 -13.68 11.95 -9.70
N GLY A 222 -12.50 11.33 -9.60
CA GLY A 222 -12.24 10.17 -8.76
C GLY A 222 -12.53 8.82 -9.40
N ASP A 223 -13.15 8.81 -10.60
CA ASP A 223 -13.44 7.55 -11.29
C ASP A 223 -12.19 6.94 -11.93
N PHE A 224 -12.06 5.62 -11.84
CA PHE A 224 -11.20 4.79 -12.67
C PHE A 224 -12.04 4.10 -13.75
N SER A 225 -11.50 3.98 -14.96
CA SER A 225 -12.19 3.30 -16.07
C SER A 225 -12.31 1.79 -15.87
N GLY A 226 -11.49 1.22 -15.00
CA GLY A 226 -11.14 -0.18 -15.01
C GLY A 226 -10.15 -0.51 -16.14
N PHE A 227 -9.42 -1.62 -15.95
CA PHE A 227 -8.45 -2.09 -16.95
C PHE A 227 -9.15 -2.60 -18.21
N VAL A 228 -8.71 -2.09 -19.36
CA VAL A 228 -9.17 -2.54 -20.69
C VAL A 228 -7.99 -2.68 -21.64
N GLU A 229 -8.08 -3.58 -22.59
CA GLU A 229 -7.08 -3.69 -23.66
C GLU A 229 -7.56 -2.97 -24.92
N VAL A 230 -6.70 -2.13 -25.47
CA VAL A 230 -6.96 -1.41 -26.74
C VAL A 230 -5.86 -1.73 -27.75
N PRO A 231 -6.13 -1.68 -29.06
CA PRO A 231 -5.08 -1.86 -30.09
C PRO A 231 -3.87 -0.95 -29.85
N ALA A 232 -2.65 -1.47 -30.07
CA ALA A 232 -1.40 -0.74 -29.91
C ALA A 232 -1.20 0.24 -31.10
N VAL A 233 -2.02 1.29 -31.16
CA VAL A 233 -1.97 2.37 -32.18
C VAL A 233 -2.01 3.72 -31.46
N ASP A 234 -1.65 4.78 -32.17
CA ASP A 234 -1.78 6.13 -31.63
C ASP A 234 -3.23 6.59 -31.67
N TYR A 235 -3.67 7.24 -30.60
CA TYR A 235 -5.01 7.78 -30.46
C TYR A 235 -5.00 9.30 -30.36
N THR A 236 -6.01 9.93 -30.96
CA THR A 236 -6.44 11.26 -30.56
C THR A 236 -7.57 11.10 -29.55
N LEU A 237 -7.29 11.54 -28.32
CA LEU A 237 -8.27 11.54 -27.22
C LEU A 237 -8.98 12.89 -27.21
N GLY A 238 -10.30 12.87 -27.41
CA GLY A 238 -11.14 14.06 -27.26
C GLY A 238 -11.77 14.06 -25.86
N VAL A 239 -11.81 15.23 -25.24
CA VAL A 239 -12.49 15.44 -23.94
C VAL A 239 -13.64 16.41 -24.16
N ALA A 240 -14.82 16.01 -23.70
CA ALA A 240 -16.06 16.79 -23.77
C ALA A 240 -16.71 16.85 -22.38
N PRO A 241 -17.41 17.92 -22.00
CA PRO A 241 -18.38 17.84 -20.92
C PRO A 241 -19.42 16.75 -21.20
N ALA A 242 -19.91 16.03 -20.18
CA ALA A 242 -20.84 14.92 -20.39
C ALA A 242 -22.05 15.32 -21.24
N GLY A 243 -22.21 14.64 -22.37
CA GLY A 243 -23.25 14.92 -23.37
C GLY A 243 -22.99 16.16 -24.23
N GLY A 244 -21.82 16.78 -24.15
CA GLY A 244 -21.44 18.00 -24.91
C GLY A 244 -20.52 17.71 -26.11
N ASP A 245 -20.05 18.78 -26.72
CA ASP A 245 -19.07 18.73 -27.80
C ASP A 245 -17.63 18.64 -27.25
N ILE A 246 -16.71 18.03 -28.04
CA ILE A 246 -15.27 17.97 -27.72
C ILE A 246 -14.71 19.38 -27.59
N ILE A 247 -14.11 19.69 -26.46
CA ILE A 247 -13.50 20.99 -26.14
C ILE A 247 -11.97 20.96 -26.13
N ALA A 248 -11.37 19.77 -26.00
CA ALA A 248 -9.93 19.59 -26.02
C ALA A 248 -9.54 18.26 -26.66
N GLU A 249 -8.39 18.24 -27.33
CA GLU A 249 -7.85 17.01 -27.93
C GLU A 249 -6.39 16.81 -27.50
N PHE A 250 -6.04 15.55 -27.23
CA PHE A 250 -4.71 15.13 -26.79
C PHE A 250 -4.25 13.92 -27.58
N THR A 251 -2.94 13.81 -27.82
CA THR A 251 -2.37 12.62 -28.45
C THR A 251 -1.94 11.61 -27.40
N ALA A 252 -2.39 10.36 -27.52
CA ALA A 252 -1.92 9.22 -26.75
C ALA A 252 -1.09 8.29 -27.67
N PRO A 253 0.26 8.34 -27.61
CA PRO A 253 1.14 7.58 -28.50
C PRO A 253 1.31 6.15 -27.97
N LEU A 254 0.30 5.30 -28.17
CA LEU A 254 0.28 3.92 -27.68
C LEU A 254 0.89 2.89 -28.67
N SER A 255 1.20 3.28 -29.91
CA SER A 255 1.74 2.38 -30.93
C SER A 255 3.08 1.71 -30.56
N GLY A 256 3.84 2.35 -29.66
CA GLY A 256 5.13 1.82 -29.16
C GLY A 256 5.02 0.98 -27.89
N LEU A 257 3.82 0.81 -27.31
CA LEU A 257 3.60 0.18 -26.00
C LEU A 257 2.97 -1.22 -26.09
N GLY A 258 2.91 -1.83 -27.28
CA GLY A 258 2.30 -3.14 -27.45
C GLY A 258 2.87 -4.20 -26.50
N GLY A 259 1.99 -4.94 -25.81
CA GLY A 259 2.32 -5.89 -24.75
C GLY A 259 2.49 -5.27 -23.37
N GLY A 260 2.54 -3.95 -23.28
CA GLY A 260 2.64 -3.19 -22.03
C GLY A 260 1.31 -2.61 -21.58
N SER A 261 1.37 -1.73 -20.58
CA SER A 261 0.22 -0.98 -20.07
C SER A 261 0.52 0.51 -19.95
N ALA A 262 -0.55 1.30 -19.90
CA ALA A 262 -0.49 2.74 -19.68
C ALA A 262 -1.63 3.20 -18.77
N VAL A 263 -1.35 4.16 -17.90
CA VAL A 263 -2.38 4.87 -17.13
C VAL A 263 -2.48 6.28 -17.66
N VAL A 264 -3.67 6.72 -17.98
CA VAL A 264 -3.97 8.06 -18.52
C VAL A 264 -4.72 8.85 -17.46
N PHE A 265 -4.22 10.03 -17.13
CA PHE A 265 -4.79 10.89 -16.09
C PHE A 265 -5.35 12.17 -16.71
N ALA A 266 -6.57 12.55 -16.35
CA ALA A 266 -6.96 13.94 -16.37
C ALA A 266 -6.29 14.61 -15.16
N SER A 267 -5.37 15.52 -15.42
CA SER A 267 -4.52 16.15 -14.41
C SER A 267 -4.50 17.66 -14.59
N GLY A 268 -4.49 18.40 -13.48
CA GLY A 268 -4.55 19.86 -13.45
C GLY A 268 -5.97 20.37 -13.27
N PHE A 269 -6.13 21.66 -13.50
CA PHE A 269 -7.39 22.36 -13.35
C PHE A 269 -7.97 22.77 -14.71
N LEU A 270 -9.28 22.62 -14.86
CA LEU A 270 -10.01 23.12 -16.02
C LEU A 270 -9.95 24.65 -16.10
N SER A 271 -9.88 25.33 -14.94
CA SER A 271 -9.71 26.78 -14.84
C SER A 271 -8.34 27.28 -15.34
N GLY A 272 -7.34 26.39 -15.48
CA GLY A 272 -5.99 26.73 -15.91
C GLY A 272 -5.10 27.36 -14.83
N ASP A 273 -5.49 27.30 -13.59
CA ASP A 273 -4.74 27.79 -12.42
C ASP A 273 -3.94 26.62 -11.79
N ASP A 274 -2.87 26.18 -12.46
CA ASP A 274 -1.94 25.15 -11.97
C ASP A 274 -0.85 25.74 -11.07
#